data_f46dacdeeb504568bff5f12a2aec8e68
#
_entry.id   f46dacdeeb504568bff5f12a2aec8e68
#
_cell.length_a   1.000
_cell.length_b   1.000
_cell.length_c   1.000
_cell.angle_alpha   90.00
_cell.angle_beta   90.00
_cell.angle_gamma   90.00
#
_symmetry.space_group_name_H-M   'P 1'
#
loop_
_entity.id
_entity.type
_entity.pdbx_description
1 polymer ?
#
loop_
_entity_poly.entity_id
_entity_poly.type
_entity_poly.pdbx_seq_one_letter_code
_entity_poly.pdbx_strand_id
1 'polypeptide(L)'
;QWKEALEKFLNINEGLPTYETKTGRVRKRKSLIGTLQGAHDSMTGILDIAMAGSLCKKGKYHKMMNEYGLVLIDECHHSASETIANVLKEVKAKYVYGVTATPKRGDGLEKINYMLIGPIRYSYTTKEKAKEQGIQHLVYPRFTRTVPPRGVITDKMHPNEAYEIIHNNDVRDEQIIEDVKNCVAAGRTPVVLSRYKDHSEKFYERLKSYADHVFLMTGNNSKKEHRKILEQMHQ
;
A
#
# COMPACT_ATOMS: atom_id res chain seq x y z
N GLN A 1 -4.38 -1.69 -9.65
CA GLN A 1 -2.93 -1.91 -9.83
C GLN A 1 -2.62 -3.36 -10.28
N TRP A 2 -2.79 -4.41 -9.38
CA TRP A 2 -2.46 -5.80 -9.73
C TRP A 2 -3.18 -6.28 -11.01
N LYS A 3 -4.48 -6.07 -11.11
CA LYS A 3 -5.26 -6.48 -12.28
C LYS A 3 -4.75 -5.82 -13.57
N GLU A 4 -4.52 -4.53 -13.54
CA GLU A 4 -3.99 -3.75 -14.67
C GLU A 4 -2.59 -4.22 -15.07
N ALA A 5 -1.72 -4.49 -14.08
CA ALA A 5 -0.38 -5.01 -14.34
C ALA A 5 -0.42 -6.42 -14.96
N LEU A 6 -1.29 -7.31 -14.44
CA LEU A 6 -1.46 -8.65 -14.97
C LEU A 6 -2.01 -8.62 -16.40
N GLU A 7 -3.00 -7.78 -16.69
CA GLU A 7 -3.56 -7.59 -18.04
C GLU A 7 -2.52 -7.03 -19.03
N LYS A 8 -1.61 -6.19 -18.54
CA LYS A 8 -0.56 -5.55 -19.37
C LYS A 8 0.63 -6.47 -19.65
N PHE A 9 1.05 -7.28 -18.66
CA PHE A 9 2.33 -7.98 -18.71
C PHE A 9 2.20 -9.50 -18.87
N LEU A 10 1.02 -10.08 -18.66
CA LEU A 10 0.81 -11.51 -18.85
C LEU A 10 0.04 -11.79 -20.14
N ASN A 11 0.58 -12.73 -20.93
CA ASN A 11 -0.14 -13.33 -22.04
C ASN A 11 -0.63 -14.73 -21.62
N ILE A 12 -1.94 -14.87 -21.41
CA ILE A 12 -2.59 -16.10 -20.99
C ILE A 12 -3.36 -16.66 -22.18
N ASN A 13 -2.87 -17.75 -22.76
CA ASN A 13 -3.46 -18.40 -23.94
C ASN A 13 -4.56 -19.40 -23.56
N GLU A 14 -5.46 -19.01 -22.67
CA GLU A 14 -6.58 -19.84 -22.24
C GLU A 14 -7.92 -19.24 -22.67
N GLY A 15 -8.90 -20.12 -22.89
CA GLY A 15 -10.27 -19.69 -23.17
C GLY A 15 -10.93 -19.08 -21.95
N LEU A 16 -11.86 -18.12 -22.19
CA LEU A 16 -12.62 -17.52 -21.09
C LEU A 16 -13.43 -18.60 -20.34
N PRO A 17 -13.25 -18.73 -19.02
CA PRO A 17 -13.96 -19.73 -18.24
C PRO A 17 -15.47 -19.47 -18.18
N THR A 18 -16.24 -20.53 -18.06
CA THR A 18 -17.67 -20.47 -17.88
C THR A 18 -18.04 -20.64 -16.41
N TYR A 19 -19.18 -20.11 -16.02
CA TYR A 19 -19.73 -20.30 -14.67
C TYR A 19 -21.23 -20.46 -14.75
N GLU A 20 -21.79 -21.22 -13.82
CA GLU A 20 -23.22 -21.39 -13.69
C GLU A 20 -23.81 -20.33 -12.75
N THR A 21 -24.87 -19.67 -13.18
CA THR A 21 -25.61 -18.71 -12.37
C THR A 21 -26.50 -19.44 -11.37
N LYS A 22 -26.98 -18.75 -10.33
CA LYS A 22 -27.94 -19.28 -9.36
C LYS A 22 -29.22 -19.82 -9.99
N THR A 23 -29.51 -19.44 -11.23
CA THR A 23 -30.68 -19.89 -12.02
C THR A 23 -30.35 -21.02 -13.00
N GLY A 24 -29.18 -21.66 -12.89
CA GLY A 24 -28.74 -22.77 -13.73
C GLY A 24 -28.26 -22.38 -15.14
N ARG A 25 -28.15 -21.06 -15.46
CA ARG A 25 -27.69 -20.62 -16.77
C ARG A 25 -26.16 -20.57 -16.80
N VAL A 26 -25.56 -21.19 -17.82
CA VAL A 26 -24.12 -21.11 -18.08
C VAL A 26 -23.80 -19.79 -18.79
N ARG A 27 -22.82 -19.04 -18.23
CA ARG A 27 -22.30 -17.79 -18.79
C ARG A 27 -20.79 -17.83 -18.88
N LYS A 28 -20.21 -17.13 -19.86
CA LYS A 28 -18.76 -16.92 -19.94
C LYS A 28 -18.33 -15.76 -19.02
N ARG A 29 -17.19 -15.88 -18.35
CA ARG A 29 -16.52 -14.78 -17.64
C ARG A 29 -16.07 -13.72 -18.66
N LYS A 30 -15.97 -12.48 -18.21
CA LYS A 30 -15.50 -11.37 -19.05
C LYS A 30 -13.97 -11.23 -19.03
N SER A 31 -13.28 -11.90 -18.12
CA SER A 31 -11.83 -11.85 -17.94
C SER A 31 -11.33 -13.21 -17.44
N LEU A 32 -10.12 -13.56 -17.77
CA LEU A 32 -9.36 -14.68 -17.18
C LEU A 32 -8.92 -14.38 -15.75
N ILE A 33 -8.83 -13.10 -15.40
CA ILE A 33 -8.45 -12.64 -14.07
C ILE A 33 -9.70 -12.41 -13.24
N GLY A 34 -9.89 -13.23 -12.23
CA GLY A 34 -10.97 -13.08 -11.26
C GLY A 34 -10.55 -12.23 -10.04
N THR A 35 -11.53 -11.87 -9.24
CA THR A 35 -11.29 -11.09 -8.01
C THR A 35 -12.20 -11.57 -6.89
N LEU A 36 -11.64 -11.60 -5.66
CA LEU A 36 -12.38 -11.87 -4.43
C LEU A 36 -12.15 -10.73 -3.43
N GLN A 37 -13.15 -9.89 -3.23
CA GLN A 37 -13.09 -8.77 -2.31
C GLN A 37 -14.45 -8.54 -1.62
N GLY A 38 -14.50 -8.69 -0.31
CA GLY A 38 -15.75 -8.51 0.44
C GLY A 38 -16.82 -9.51 0.00
N ALA A 39 -17.94 -8.99 -0.51
CA ALA A 39 -19.04 -9.79 -1.07
C ALA A 39 -18.89 -10.10 -2.57
N HIS A 40 -17.96 -9.44 -3.24
CA HIS A 40 -17.71 -9.66 -4.67
C HIS A 40 -16.81 -10.87 -4.86
N ASP A 41 -17.33 -11.85 -5.58
CA ASP A 41 -16.63 -13.08 -5.95
C ASP A 41 -16.81 -13.31 -7.46
N SER A 42 -15.70 -13.18 -8.18
CA SER A 42 -15.62 -13.47 -9.61
C SER A 42 -14.46 -14.42 -9.93
N MET A 43 -14.02 -15.20 -8.95
CA MET A 43 -12.90 -16.13 -9.10
C MET A 43 -13.10 -17.06 -10.30
N THR A 44 -12.01 -17.32 -11.00
CA THR A 44 -11.98 -18.08 -12.26
C THR A 44 -11.31 -19.45 -12.09
N GLY A 45 -10.45 -19.60 -11.10
CA GLY A 45 -9.61 -20.79 -10.92
C GLY A 45 -8.34 -20.79 -11.79
N ILE A 46 -8.16 -19.77 -12.63
CA ILE A 46 -6.99 -19.63 -13.53
C ILE A 46 -5.99 -18.67 -12.90
N LEU A 47 -6.39 -17.41 -12.80
CA LEU A 47 -5.60 -16.36 -12.17
C LEU A 47 -6.52 -15.44 -11.39
N ASP A 48 -6.36 -15.42 -10.07
CA ASP A 48 -7.31 -14.71 -9.22
C ASP A 48 -6.59 -13.82 -8.20
N ILE A 49 -7.15 -12.65 -7.98
CA ILE A 49 -6.66 -11.68 -7.01
C ILE A 49 -7.62 -11.69 -5.83
N ALA A 50 -7.14 -12.07 -4.66
CA ALA A 50 -7.97 -12.17 -3.46
C ALA A 50 -7.45 -11.32 -2.32
N MET A 51 -8.35 -10.67 -1.60
CA MET A 51 -8.03 -10.07 -0.31
C MET A 51 -8.03 -11.17 0.76
N ALA A 52 -6.97 -11.27 1.55
CA ALA A 52 -6.81 -12.32 2.56
C ALA A 52 -8.02 -12.43 3.52
N GLY A 53 -8.56 -11.29 3.98
CA GLY A 53 -9.77 -11.28 4.80
C GLY A 53 -11.04 -11.74 4.09
N SER A 54 -11.03 -11.87 2.76
CA SER A 54 -12.15 -12.44 2.00
C SER A 54 -12.03 -13.94 1.79
N LEU A 55 -10.81 -14.49 1.89
CA LEU A 55 -10.54 -15.93 1.80
C LEU A 55 -11.00 -16.69 3.06
N CYS A 56 -11.06 -16.02 4.20
CA CYS A 56 -11.56 -16.59 5.45
C CYS A 56 -12.66 -15.71 6.04
N LYS A 57 -13.87 -16.23 6.15
CA LYS A 57 -15.01 -15.56 6.78
C LYS A 57 -15.58 -16.41 7.88
N LYS A 58 -15.58 -15.90 9.12
CA LYS A 58 -16.13 -16.60 10.30
C LYS A 58 -15.57 -18.05 10.45
N GLY A 59 -14.26 -18.22 10.25
CA GLY A 59 -13.60 -19.53 10.35
C GLY A 59 -13.84 -20.48 9.16
N LYS A 60 -14.54 -20.05 8.12
CA LYS A 60 -14.73 -20.83 6.90
C LYS A 60 -13.85 -20.29 5.77
N TYR A 61 -13.06 -21.17 5.19
CA TYR A 61 -12.16 -20.84 4.09
C TYR A 61 -12.85 -20.99 2.74
N HIS A 62 -12.44 -20.16 1.79
CA HIS A 62 -12.99 -20.20 0.44
C HIS A 62 -12.58 -21.51 -0.26
N LYS A 63 -13.53 -22.23 -0.86
CA LYS A 63 -13.30 -23.56 -1.43
C LYS A 63 -12.20 -23.58 -2.50
N MET A 64 -12.14 -22.57 -3.35
CA MET A 64 -11.16 -22.47 -4.43
C MET A 64 -9.73 -22.19 -3.95
N MET A 65 -9.52 -21.87 -2.67
CA MET A 65 -8.19 -21.53 -2.15
C MET A 65 -7.15 -22.63 -2.38
N ASN A 66 -7.58 -23.87 -2.42
CA ASN A 66 -6.71 -25.05 -2.57
C ASN A 66 -6.64 -25.59 -4.01
N GLU A 67 -7.24 -24.90 -4.98
CA GLU A 67 -7.19 -25.26 -6.42
C GLU A 67 -5.94 -24.70 -7.11
N TYR A 68 -5.19 -23.82 -6.44
CA TYR A 68 -4.02 -23.16 -7.04
C TYR A 68 -2.73 -23.87 -6.71
N GLY A 69 -1.89 -24.04 -7.72
CA GLY A 69 -0.53 -24.57 -7.56
C GLY A 69 0.49 -23.51 -7.11
N LEU A 70 0.18 -22.23 -7.30
CA LEU A 70 1.03 -21.10 -6.96
C LEU A 70 0.22 -20.03 -6.22
N VAL A 71 0.78 -19.50 -5.14
CA VAL A 71 0.24 -18.35 -4.39
C VAL A 71 1.34 -17.29 -4.27
N LEU A 72 1.02 -16.06 -4.67
CA LEU A 72 1.84 -14.87 -4.48
C LEU A 72 1.20 -13.98 -3.41
N ILE A 73 2.01 -13.52 -2.47
CA ILE A 73 1.55 -12.68 -1.36
C ILE A 73 2.23 -11.33 -1.48
N ASP A 74 1.45 -10.30 -1.76
CA ASP A 74 1.92 -8.93 -1.77
C ASP A 74 2.00 -8.39 -0.33
N GLU A 75 2.98 -7.51 -0.08
CA GLU A 75 3.28 -6.97 1.25
C GLU A 75 3.39 -8.07 2.32
N CYS A 76 4.12 -9.12 1.99
CA CYS A 76 4.20 -10.33 2.81
C CYS A 76 4.78 -10.10 4.23
N HIS A 77 5.34 -8.92 4.52
CA HIS A 77 5.71 -8.54 5.88
C HIS A 77 4.50 -8.48 6.83
N HIS A 78 3.27 -8.36 6.30
CA HIS A 78 2.03 -8.47 7.06
C HIS A 78 1.56 -9.91 7.30
N SER A 79 2.24 -10.93 6.77
CA SER A 79 1.79 -12.34 6.86
C SER A 79 1.77 -12.89 8.29
N ALA A 80 2.49 -12.27 9.23
CA ALA A 80 2.40 -12.58 10.65
C ALA A 80 1.09 -12.11 11.33
N SER A 81 0.25 -11.30 10.65
CA SER A 81 -1.07 -10.95 11.20
C SER A 81 -1.96 -12.19 11.25
N GLU A 82 -2.80 -12.28 12.28
CA GLU A 82 -3.63 -13.46 12.56
C GLU A 82 -4.44 -13.91 11.34
N THR A 83 -5.10 -12.98 10.67
CA THR A 83 -5.95 -13.29 9.50
C THR A 83 -5.15 -13.91 8.36
N ILE A 84 -4.00 -13.32 8.00
CA ILE A 84 -3.17 -13.81 6.89
C ILE A 84 -2.48 -15.10 7.28
N ALA A 85 -1.94 -15.19 8.50
CA ALA A 85 -1.30 -16.40 9.00
C ALA A 85 -2.24 -17.60 8.99
N ASN A 86 -3.49 -17.41 9.40
CA ASN A 86 -4.48 -18.48 9.39
C ASN A 86 -4.85 -18.92 7.97
N VAL A 87 -4.99 -17.98 7.01
CA VAL A 87 -5.19 -18.33 5.60
C VAL A 87 -4.00 -19.12 5.07
N LEU A 88 -2.77 -18.69 5.33
CA LEU A 88 -1.57 -19.35 4.81
C LEU A 88 -1.33 -20.76 5.36
N LYS A 89 -1.75 -21.03 6.60
CA LYS A 89 -1.70 -22.38 7.17
C LYS A 89 -2.60 -23.38 6.43
N GLU A 90 -3.68 -22.91 5.83
CA GLU A 90 -4.64 -23.74 5.08
C GLU A 90 -4.33 -23.84 3.58
N VAL A 91 -3.40 -23.03 3.06
CA VAL A 91 -2.99 -23.05 1.66
C VAL A 91 -2.23 -24.34 1.36
N LYS A 92 -2.68 -25.10 0.34
CA LYS A 92 -2.06 -26.34 -0.14
C LYS A 92 -1.27 -26.16 -1.45
N ALA A 93 -1.03 -24.93 -1.85
CA ALA A 93 -0.28 -24.65 -3.07
C ALA A 93 1.14 -25.22 -2.99
N LYS A 94 1.62 -25.77 -4.09
CA LYS A 94 3.00 -26.29 -4.20
C LYS A 94 4.04 -25.19 -4.06
N TYR A 95 3.71 -23.97 -4.55
CA TYR A 95 4.60 -22.83 -4.53
C TYR A 95 3.91 -21.67 -3.80
N VAL A 96 4.61 -21.14 -2.79
CA VAL A 96 4.16 -19.96 -2.03
C VAL A 96 5.31 -18.97 -2.02
N TYR A 97 5.10 -17.78 -2.59
CA TYR A 97 6.07 -16.70 -2.63
C TYR A 97 5.51 -15.44 -2.01
N GLY A 98 6.35 -14.72 -1.30
CA GLY A 98 6.04 -13.40 -0.77
C GLY A 98 6.91 -12.33 -1.41
N VAL A 99 6.32 -11.17 -1.69
CA VAL A 99 7.03 -9.98 -2.11
C VAL A 99 6.79 -8.86 -1.11
N THR A 100 7.83 -8.08 -0.81
CA THR A 100 7.73 -6.92 0.08
C THR A 100 8.92 -6.00 -0.12
N ALA A 101 8.71 -4.70 0.02
CA ALA A 101 9.77 -3.71 0.08
C ALA A 101 10.44 -3.63 1.46
N THR A 102 9.78 -4.12 2.51
CA THR A 102 10.20 -3.99 3.92
C THR A 102 10.20 -5.34 4.63
N PRO A 103 11.19 -6.22 4.37
CA PRO A 103 11.20 -7.58 4.93
C PRO A 103 11.41 -7.61 6.45
N LYS A 104 12.08 -6.58 7.01
CA LYS A 104 12.30 -6.48 8.46
C LYS A 104 11.10 -5.81 9.13
N ARG A 105 10.69 -6.36 10.27
CA ARG A 105 9.61 -5.83 11.11
C ARG A 105 10.18 -5.25 12.41
N GLY A 106 9.62 -4.13 12.86
CA GLY A 106 10.02 -3.50 14.12
C GLY A 106 9.62 -4.29 15.37
N ASP A 107 8.66 -5.22 15.22
CA ASP A 107 8.16 -6.09 16.30
C ASP A 107 8.89 -7.46 16.39
N GLY A 108 9.83 -7.74 15.50
CA GLY A 108 10.60 -9.00 15.48
C GLY A 108 9.81 -10.23 15.02
N LEU A 109 8.59 -10.05 14.51
CA LEU A 109 7.73 -11.15 14.04
C LEU A 109 8.07 -11.64 12.62
N GLU A 110 9.17 -11.19 12.02
CA GLU A 110 9.62 -11.65 10.70
C GLU A 110 9.89 -13.16 10.64
N LYS A 111 10.20 -13.77 11.79
CA LYS A 111 10.37 -15.25 11.88
C LYS A 111 9.10 -16.01 11.50
N ILE A 112 7.92 -15.46 11.82
CA ILE A 112 6.64 -16.05 11.45
C ILE A 112 6.46 -16.01 9.93
N ASN A 113 6.87 -14.91 9.27
CA ASN A 113 6.82 -14.83 7.81
C ASN A 113 7.70 -15.92 7.18
N TYR A 114 8.90 -16.15 7.72
CA TYR A 114 9.80 -17.22 7.23
C TYR A 114 9.23 -18.63 7.46
N MET A 115 8.49 -18.85 8.54
CA MET A 115 7.81 -20.12 8.77
C MET A 115 6.65 -20.37 7.81
N LEU A 116 5.92 -19.33 7.42
CA LEU A 116 4.73 -19.41 6.56
C LEU A 116 5.06 -19.44 5.08
N ILE A 117 6.10 -18.73 4.65
CA ILE A 117 6.41 -18.47 3.24
C ILE A 117 7.77 -19.05 2.87
N GLY A 118 8.71 -19.06 3.81
CA GLY A 118 10.09 -19.45 3.59
C GLY A 118 11.09 -18.29 3.68
N PRO A 119 12.39 -18.59 3.54
CA PRO A 119 13.44 -17.60 3.67
C PRO A 119 13.48 -16.65 2.46
N ILE A 120 14.15 -15.50 2.63
CA ILE A 120 14.40 -14.56 1.53
C ILE A 120 15.26 -15.27 0.46
N ARG A 121 14.72 -15.36 -0.75
CA ARG A 121 15.39 -15.99 -1.90
C ARG A 121 16.09 -14.99 -2.79
N TYR A 122 15.57 -13.78 -2.87
CA TYR A 122 16.11 -12.69 -3.67
C TYR A 122 15.89 -11.36 -2.97
N SER A 123 16.86 -10.49 -3.04
CA SER A 123 16.78 -9.12 -2.49
C SER A 123 17.33 -8.15 -3.53
N TYR A 124 16.56 -7.11 -3.80
CA TYR A 124 16.93 -5.99 -4.66
C TYR A 124 16.74 -4.70 -3.88
N THR A 125 17.85 -4.09 -3.52
CA THR A 125 17.83 -2.92 -2.62
C THR A 125 17.56 -1.63 -3.37
N THR A 126 17.02 -0.64 -2.65
CA THR A 126 16.85 0.72 -3.19
C THR A 126 18.18 1.33 -3.69
N LYS A 127 19.30 0.98 -3.06
CA LYS A 127 20.64 1.41 -3.48
C LYS A 127 21.03 0.84 -4.85
N GLU A 128 20.78 -0.44 -5.08
CA GLU A 128 21.03 -1.10 -6.36
C GLU A 128 20.16 -0.48 -7.46
N LYS A 129 18.87 -0.30 -7.17
CA LYS A 129 17.94 0.35 -8.10
C LYS A 129 18.37 1.79 -8.45
N ALA A 130 18.74 2.59 -7.45
CA ALA A 130 19.21 3.95 -7.65
C ALA A 130 20.48 4.01 -8.50
N LYS A 131 21.42 3.07 -8.26
CA LYS A 131 22.65 2.96 -9.04
C LYS A 131 22.38 2.62 -10.52
N GLU A 132 21.47 1.66 -10.77
CA GLU A 132 21.08 1.29 -12.14
C GLU A 132 20.36 2.42 -12.88
N GLN A 133 19.53 3.20 -12.19
CA GLN A 133 18.76 4.31 -12.75
C GLN A 133 19.54 5.63 -12.79
N GLY A 134 20.76 5.69 -12.25
CA GLY A 134 21.54 6.92 -12.15
C GLY A 134 20.92 7.99 -11.22
N ILE A 135 19.99 7.58 -10.33
CA ILE A 135 19.26 8.50 -9.44
C ILE A 135 20.03 8.65 -8.12
N GLN A 136 20.33 9.90 -7.76
CA GLN A 136 20.87 10.21 -6.43
C GLN A 136 19.74 10.52 -5.44
N HIS A 137 19.73 9.80 -4.32
CA HIS A 137 18.84 10.08 -3.21
C HIS A 137 19.58 10.92 -2.17
N LEU A 138 19.13 12.14 -1.96
CA LEU A 138 19.68 13.05 -0.97
C LEU A 138 18.67 13.21 0.18
N VAL A 139 19.16 13.10 1.41
CA VAL A 139 18.35 13.29 2.61
C VAL A 139 18.85 14.55 3.33
N TYR A 140 17.95 15.52 3.49
CA TYR A 140 18.20 16.75 4.20
C TYR A 140 17.42 16.76 5.51
N PRO A 141 18.02 16.39 6.65
CA PRO A 141 17.36 16.46 7.94
C PRO A 141 17.11 17.93 8.32
N ARG A 142 15.87 18.23 8.75
CA ARG A 142 15.47 19.56 9.22
C ARG A 142 15.10 19.49 10.70
N PHE A 143 15.79 20.29 11.50
CA PHE A 143 15.52 20.39 12.94
C PHE A 143 14.45 21.44 13.19
N THR A 144 13.32 21.01 13.76
CA THR A 144 12.11 21.85 13.89
C THR A 144 12.00 22.59 15.22
N ARG A 145 12.97 22.48 16.11
CA ARG A 145 12.97 23.08 17.46
C ARG A 145 11.69 22.81 18.26
N THR A 146 11.03 21.68 17.99
CA THR A 146 9.84 21.26 18.72
C THR A 146 10.26 20.87 20.13
N VAL A 147 9.72 21.55 21.12
CA VAL A 147 9.99 21.27 22.54
C VAL A 147 8.70 20.71 23.15
N PRO A 148 8.77 19.58 23.86
CA PRO A 148 7.61 19.05 24.56
C PRO A 148 7.15 20.03 25.67
N PRO A 149 5.86 20.04 26.03
CA PRO A 149 5.36 20.83 27.14
C PRO A 149 6.09 20.56 28.45
N ARG A 150 6.18 21.57 29.30
CA ARG A 150 6.84 21.41 30.63
C ARG A 150 6.14 20.31 31.43
N GLY A 151 6.94 19.42 32.05
CA GLY A 151 6.46 18.31 32.88
C GLY A 151 6.15 17.02 32.13
N VAL A 152 6.30 16.99 30.81
CA VAL A 152 6.14 15.75 30.02
C VAL A 152 7.44 14.95 30.04
N ILE A 153 7.34 13.69 30.47
CA ILE A 153 8.47 12.74 30.47
C ILE A 153 8.53 12.06 29.09
N THR A 154 9.46 12.49 28.26
CA THR A 154 9.57 12.05 26.85
C THR A 154 9.81 10.56 26.69
N ASP A 155 10.57 9.94 27.59
CA ASP A 155 10.90 8.50 27.52
C ASP A 155 9.71 7.56 27.76
N LYS A 156 8.62 8.09 28.32
CA LYS A 156 7.38 7.35 28.62
C LYS A 156 6.21 7.82 27.76
N MET A 157 6.44 8.76 26.86
CA MET A 157 5.39 9.32 26.01
C MET A 157 4.91 8.28 25.00
N HIS A 158 3.57 8.13 24.89
CA HIS A 158 2.99 7.31 23.84
C HIS A 158 3.26 7.97 22.47
N PRO A 159 3.58 7.21 21.42
CA PRO A 159 3.85 7.77 20.08
C PRO A 159 2.77 8.71 19.55
N ASN A 160 1.49 8.46 19.87
CA ASN A 160 0.40 9.34 19.44
C ASN A 160 0.46 10.72 20.11
N GLU A 161 0.83 10.81 21.38
CA GLU A 161 1.02 12.09 22.10
C GLU A 161 2.18 12.87 21.50
N ALA A 162 3.27 12.21 21.16
CA ALA A 162 4.39 12.83 20.47
C ALA A 162 3.97 13.39 19.09
N TYR A 163 3.15 12.64 18.35
CA TYR A 163 2.62 13.10 17.07
C TYR A 163 1.70 14.32 17.21
N GLU A 164 0.88 14.40 18.28
CA GLU A 164 0.03 15.57 18.54
C GLU A 164 0.85 16.83 18.84
N ILE A 165 1.92 16.70 19.63
CA ILE A 165 2.82 17.81 19.91
C ILE A 165 3.50 18.31 18.62
N ILE A 166 3.93 17.39 17.75
CA ILE A 166 4.56 17.71 16.49
C ILE A 166 3.53 18.34 15.52
N HIS A 167 2.31 17.84 15.51
CA HIS A 167 1.24 18.30 14.66
C HIS A 167 0.81 19.74 14.97
N ASN A 168 0.74 20.09 16.25
CA ASN A 168 0.30 21.40 16.71
C ASN A 168 1.45 22.43 16.82
N ASN A 169 2.50 22.29 16.02
CA ASN A 169 3.66 23.19 16.07
C ASN A 169 3.70 24.12 14.84
N ASP A 170 3.23 25.36 15.02
CA ASP A 170 3.18 26.33 13.93
C ASP A 170 4.56 26.71 13.39
N VAL A 171 5.60 26.77 14.25
CA VAL A 171 6.98 27.06 13.80
C VAL A 171 7.49 25.99 12.83
N ARG A 172 7.17 24.74 13.12
CA ARG A 172 7.48 23.61 12.23
C ARG A 172 6.70 23.72 10.92
N ASP A 173 5.43 24.09 10.98
CA ASP A 173 4.59 24.24 9.81
C ASP A 173 5.09 25.35 8.88
N GLU A 174 5.51 26.49 9.44
CA GLU A 174 6.12 27.56 8.66
C GLU A 174 7.40 27.07 7.96
N GLN A 175 8.25 26.35 8.66
CA GLN A 175 9.47 25.79 8.08
C GLN A 175 9.17 24.84 6.92
N ILE A 176 8.17 23.95 7.06
CA ILE A 176 7.77 23.04 5.98
C ILE A 176 7.24 23.81 4.78
N ILE A 177 6.40 24.82 5.00
CA ILE A 177 5.84 25.64 3.93
C ILE A 177 6.94 26.40 3.19
N GLU A 178 7.89 26.96 3.91
CA GLU A 178 9.04 27.62 3.29
C GLU A 178 9.90 26.65 2.47
N ASP A 179 10.17 25.44 3.00
CA ASP A 179 10.89 24.40 2.25
C ASP A 179 10.13 24.00 0.97
N VAL A 180 8.81 23.87 1.02
CA VAL A 180 7.98 23.58 -0.16
C VAL A 180 8.07 24.71 -1.18
N LYS A 181 7.95 25.98 -0.76
CA LYS A 181 8.06 27.15 -1.64
C LYS A 181 9.43 27.18 -2.34
N ASN A 182 10.50 26.94 -1.57
CA ASN A 182 11.85 26.90 -2.11
C ASN A 182 12.03 25.76 -3.13
N CYS A 183 11.41 24.61 -2.90
CA CYS A 183 11.39 23.51 -3.86
C CYS A 183 10.67 23.88 -5.15
N VAL A 184 9.50 24.49 -5.07
CA VAL A 184 8.71 24.94 -6.22
C VAL A 184 9.50 26.01 -7.01
N ALA A 185 10.07 27.00 -6.32
CA ALA A 185 10.89 28.04 -6.96
C ALA A 185 12.13 27.46 -7.68
N ALA A 186 12.63 26.33 -7.20
CA ALA A 186 13.72 25.58 -7.86
C ALA A 186 13.23 24.64 -8.98
N GLY A 187 11.98 24.74 -9.42
CA GLY A 187 11.38 23.91 -10.48
C GLY A 187 11.14 22.44 -10.07
N ARG A 188 11.05 22.14 -8.78
CA ARG A 188 10.78 20.80 -8.28
C ARG A 188 9.30 20.61 -7.98
N THR A 189 8.86 19.37 -7.98
CA THR A 189 7.48 18.94 -7.62
C THR A 189 7.50 18.29 -6.23
N PRO A 190 7.39 19.06 -5.14
CA PRO A 190 7.42 18.49 -3.79
C PRO A 190 6.15 17.73 -3.44
N VAL A 191 6.30 16.63 -2.68
CA VAL A 191 5.20 15.89 -2.09
C VAL A 191 5.28 16.03 -0.58
N VAL A 192 4.22 16.54 0.04
CA VAL A 192 4.11 16.66 1.51
C VAL A 192 3.28 15.52 2.04
N LEU A 193 3.86 14.71 2.92
CA LEU A 193 3.16 13.62 3.58
C LEU A 193 2.81 14.01 5.01
N SER A 194 1.54 13.92 5.37
CA SER A 194 1.07 14.14 6.74
C SER A 194 0.26 12.94 7.23
N ARG A 195 0.37 12.65 8.52
CA ARG A 195 -0.46 11.64 9.19
C ARG A 195 -1.89 12.13 9.42
N TYR A 196 -2.07 13.43 9.62
CA TYR A 196 -3.35 14.04 9.99
C TYR A 196 -3.98 14.74 8.77
N LYS A 197 -5.28 14.53 8.63
CA LYS A 197 -6.05 15.08 7.51
C LYS A 197 -6.13 16.60 7.57
N ASP A 198 -6.50 17.16 8.73
CA ASP A 198 -6.59 18.59 9.00
C ASP A 198 -5.27 19.33 8.74
N HIS A 199 -4.14 18.67 9.07
CA HIS A 199 -2.80 19.16 8.75
C HIS A 199 -2.55 19.25 7.24
N SER A 200 -2.97 18.22 6.49
CA SER A 200 -2.88 18.24 5.03
C SER A 200 -3.75 19.32 4.42
N GLU A 201 -4.96 19.52 4.96
CA GLU A 201 -5.90 20.59 4.55
C GLU A 201 -5.31 21.97 4.86
N LYS A 202 -4.71 22.17 6.05
CA LYS A 202 -4.01 23.41 6.43
C LYS A 202 -2.89 23.76 5.45
N PHE A 203 -2.07 22.79 5.08
CA PHE A 203 -0.99 22.99 4.10
C PHE A 203 -1.53 23.29 2.71
N TYR A 204 -2.56 22.57 2.27
CA TYR A 204 -3.21 22.84 0.99
C TYR A 204 -3.72 24.27 0.89
N GLU A 205 -4.47 24.75 1.88
CA GLU A 205 -4.98 26.12 1.90
C GLU A 205 -3.88 27.18 1.84
N ARG A 206 -2.75 26.93 2.49
CA ARG A 206 -1.62 27.84 2.54
C ARG A 206 -0.72 27.80 1.32
N LEU A 207 -0.73 26.70 0.57
CA LEU A 207 0.14 26.49 -0.59
C LEU A 207 -0.57 26.64 -1.93
N LYS A 208 -1.89 26.56 -2.00
CA LYS A 208 -2.67 26.57 -3.25
C LYS A 208 -2.44 27.78 -4.15
N SER A 209 -1.93 28.88 -3.63
CA SER A 209 -1.60 30.09 -4.40
C SER A 209 -0.15 30.18 -4.86
N TYR A 210 0.71 29.19 -4.51
CA TYR A 210 2.14 29.22 -4.78
C TYR A 210 2.58 28.41 -6.01
N ALA A 211 1.69 27.57 -6.54
CA ALA A 211 1.96 26.80 -7.73
C ALA A 211 0.71 26.70 -8.60
N ASP A 212 0.89 26.50 -9.89
CA ASP A 212 -0.21 26.40 -10.85
C ASP A 212 -1.12 25.21 -10.55
N HIS A 213 -0.53 24.13 -10.01
CA HIS A 213 -1.24 22.93 -9.66
C HIS A 213 -0.85 22.45 -8.25
N VAL A 214 -1.80 22.48 -7.33
CA VAL A 214 -1.67 21.91 -5.98
C VAL A 214 -2.78 20.89 -5.77
N PHE A 215 -2.43 19.68 -5.42
CA PHE A 215 -3.39 18.58 -5.23
C PHE A 215 -3.44 18.15 -3.77
N LEU A 216 -4.66 17.99 -3.24
CA LEU A 216 -4.89 17.41 -1.93
C LEU A 216 -5.46 16.01 -2.07
N MET A 217 -4.73 15.01 -1.57
CA MET A 217 -5.19 13.61 -1.53
C MET A 217 -5.36 13.18 -0.08
N THR A 218 -6.58 12.81 0.28
CA THR A 218 -6.92 12.30 1.62
C THR A 218 -7.73 11.02 1.53
N GLY A 219 -7.83 10.26 2.63
CA GLY A 219 -8.65 9.06 2.68
C GLY A 219 -10.16 9.28 2.45
N ASN A 220 -10.62 10.55 2.47
CA ASN A 220 -12.02 10.90 2.21
C ASN A 220 -12.34 11.10 0.72
N ASN A 221 -11.31 11.23 -0.13
CA ASN A 221 -11.54 11.37 -1.56
C ASN A 221 -12.18 10.10 -2.13
N SER A 222 -13.17 10.25 -2.97
CA SER A 222 -13.76 9.13 -3.70
C SER A 222 -12.76 8.52 -4.68
N LYS A 223 -12.97 7.27 -5.08
CA LYS A 223 -12.13 6.62 -6.10
C LYS A 223 -12.08 7.39 -7.42
N LYS A 224 -13.16 8.07 -7.77
CA LYS A 224 -13.26 8.89 -8.99
C LYS A 224 -12.38 10.14 -8.89
N GLU A 225 -12.41 10.82 -7.74
CA GLU A 225 -11.56 11.99 -7.47
C GLU A 225 -10.09 11.60 -7.45
N HIS A 226 -9.72 10.50 -6.77
CA HIS A 226 -8.35 9.98 -6.79
C HIS A 226 -7.84 9.76 -8.22
N ARG A 227 -8.64 9.12 -9.07
CA ARG A 227 -8.27 8.90 -10.47
C ARG A 227 -8.07 10.22 -11.22
N LYS A 228 -8.99 11.17 -11.04
CA LYS A 228 -8.89 12.49 -11.68
C LYS A 228 -7.62 13.24 -11.27
N ILE A 229 -7.29 13.24 -9.97
CA ILE A 229 -6.06 13.86 -9.47
C ILE A 229 -4.83 13.19 -10.09
N LEU A 230 -4.77 11.85 -10.11
CA LEU A 230 -3.66 11.13 -10.70
C LEU A 230 -3.51 11.42 -12.20
N GLU A 231 -4.61 11.50 -12.96
CA GLU A 231 -4.59 11.88 -14.38
C GLU A 231 -4.02 13.30 -14.59
N GLN A 232 -4.38 14.25 -13.71
CA GLN A 232 -3.87 15.62 -13.75
C GLN A 232 -2.38 15.72 -13.35
N MET A 233 -1.91 14.85 -12.45
CA MET A 233 -0.50 14.81 -12.05
C MET A 233 0.42 14.23 -13.15
N HIS A 234 -0.13 13.53 -14.14
CA HIS A 234 0.61 12.95 -15.27
C HIS A 234 0.69 13.86 -16.49
N GLN A 235 0.00 14.99 -16.47
CA GLN A 235 0.08 16.03 -17.52
C GLN A 235 1.19 17.02 -17.21
#